data_51b35650c1b6b73fa8414459af1c52c5
#
_entry.id   51b35650c1b6b73fa8414459af1c52c5
#
_cell.length_a   1.000
_cell.length_b   1.000
_cell.length_c   1.000
_cell.angle_alpha   90.00
_cell.angle_beta   90.00
_cell.angle_gamma   90.00
#
_symmetry.space_group_name_H-M   'P 1'
#
loop_
_entity.id
_entity.type
_entity.pdbx_description
1 polymer ?
#
loop_
_entity_poly.entity_id
_entity_poly.type
_entity_poly.pdbx_seq_one_letter_code
_entity_poly.pdbx_strand_id
1 'polypeptide(L)'
;MKFLKTFILIFFIFSSLSFADKNYVFGWSQLKEEKLKTPRGGSSIGPSVSLDLTPSQNWEKLQEKGISKFEKDRRAILAMLGEYRVYFDFMETMGFTEGYSPSIPYQSWATEFVTLVEDKRDFISLQHILVIFSEMEDGSLSEPMVVKHWRQDWKYENKSLNEYKGFNKWVKKRYGSFAVRGSWSQSVYQVDDSPRYQSYGIWDHQKNLSSWRGNETWRPLPRREFSIRDDYDVLIGSNLKTITPSGWVHEQNNKKVVLDENSQILEVLAKEIGLARYERIKGHDWSAGKDYWQATSGFWVKVRDYWTNLLSESKTLELAKEKDGLSLFAKLFAMADEYKKGDTSQIKKINSSIDSYRVN
;
A
#
# COMPACT_ATOMS: atom_id res chain seq x y z
N MET A 1 67.91 11.29 -51.24
CA MET A 1 67.52 10.91 -49.90
C MET A 1 66.33 11.75 -49.51
N LYS A 2 65.08 11.19 -49.62
CA LYS A 2 63.87 11.87 -49.26
C LYS A 2 63.28 11.14 -48.04
N PHE A 3 63.24 11.82 -46.88
CA PHE A 3 62.62 11.33 -45.68
C PHE A 3 61.09 11.45 -45.80
N LEU A 4 60.39 10.32 -45.78
CA LEU A 4 58.94 10.25 -45.73
C LEU A 4 58.55 10.26 -44.25
N LYS A 5 57.96 11.35 -43.79
CA LYS A 5 57.38 11.45 -42.44
C LYS A 5 55.96 10.85 -42.47
N THR A 6 55.83 9.65 -41.87
CA THR A 6 54.53 9.03 -41.66
C THR A 6 53.89 9.64 -40.44
N PHE A 7 52.76 10.31 -40.66
CA PHE A 7 51.91 10.88 -39.59
C PHE A 7 50.93 9.79 -39.14
N ILE A 8 51.15 9.22 -37.96
CA ILE A 8 50.19 8.28 -37.36
C ILE A 8 49.11 9.10 -36.70
N LEU A 9 47.89 9.10 -37.28
CA LEU A 9 46.71 9.71 -36.66
C LEU A 9 46.08 8.73 -35.68
N ILE A 10 46.29 8.95 -34.38
CA ILE A 10 45.65 8.14 -33.34
C ILE A 10 44.26 8.65 -33.16
N PHE A 11 43.28 7.92 -33.69
CA PHE A 11 41.86 8.14 -33.41
C PHE A 11 41.57 7.66 -31.97
N PHE A 12 41.45 8.58 -31.03
CA PHE A 12 40.83 8.29 -29.74
C PHE A 12 39.32 8.15 -29.99
N ILE A 13 38.85 6.90 -30.06
CA ILE A 13 37.44 6.59 -29.97
C ILE A 13 37.05 6.78 -28.48
N PHE A 14 36.55 7.96 -28.14
CA PHE A 14 35.79 8.12 -26.91
C PHE A 14 34.50 7.31 -27.05
N SER A 15 34.52 6.05 -26.64
CA SER A 15 33.30 5.33 -26.30
C SER A 15 32.69 6.07 -25.10
N SER A 16 31.71 6.92 -25.37
CA SER A 16 30.78 7.39 -24.35
C SER A 16 30.14 6.15 -23.72
N LEU A 17 30.62 5.74 -22.57
CA LEU A 17 29.93 4.80 -21.69
C LEU A 17 28.61 5.51 -21.29
N SER A 18 27.59 5.29 -22.08
CA SER A 18 26.22 5.52 -21.67
C SER A 18 26.00 4.60 -20.47
N PHE A 19 26.07 5.15 -19.28
CA PHE A 19 25.51 4.51 -18.08
C PHE A 19 23.98 4.56 -18.28
N ALA A 20 23.45 3.63 -19.06
CA ALA A 20 22.05 3.33 -18.98
C ALA A 20 21.79 2.93 -17.53
N ASP A 21 20.94 3.67 -16.83
CA ASP A 21 20.43 3.28 -15.53
C ASP A 21 19.89 1.86 -15.66
N LYS A 22 20.68 0.89 -15.19
CA LYS A 22 20.27 -0.50 -15.19
C LYS A 22 19.29 -0.66 -14.03
N ASN A 23 18.01 -0.51 -14.31
CA ASN A 23 16.98 -0.93 -13.39
C ASN A 23 17.15 -2.43 -13.13
N TYR A 24 17.43 -2.77 -11.89
CA TYR A 24 17.58 -4.16 -11.49
C TYR A 24 16.18 -4.73 -11.27
N VAL A 25 15.76 -5.63 -12.15
CA VAL A 25 14.47 -6.34 -12.02
C VAL A 25 14.77 -7.81 -11.80
N PHE A 26 14.28 -8.36 -10.69
CA PHE A 26 14.20 -9.79 -10.53
C PHE A 26 13.09 -10.33 -11.42
N GLY A 27 13.39 -11.28 -12.26
CA GLY A 27 12.42 -11.84 -13.21
C GLY A 27 12.70 -13.31 -13.48
N TRP A 28 11.87 -13.88 -14.32
CA TRP A 28 12.06 -15.24 -14.81
C TRP A 28 13.23 -15.27 -15.81
N SER A 29 14.32 -15.93 -15.47
CA SER A 29 15.59 -15.88 -16.22
C SER A 29 15.51 -16.41 -17.65
N GLN A 30 14.46 -17.17 -18.01
CA GLN A 30 14.30 -17.80 -19.32
C GLN A 30 13.26 -17.11 -20.22
N LEU A 31 12.68 -15.99 -19.78
CA LEU A 31 11.73 -15.27 -20.63
C LEU A 31 12.46 -14.60 -21.80
N LYS A 32 12.04 -14.96 -23.01
CA LYS A 32 12.64 -14.45 -24.26
C LYS A 32 12.03 -13.11 -24.69
N GLU A 33 10.80 -12.82 -24.27
CA GLU A 33 10.10 -11.61 -24.67
C GLU A 33 10.64 -10.39 -23.94
N GLU A 34 11.14 -9.41 -24.66
CA GLU A 34 11.74 -8.19 -24.10
C GLU A 34 10.75 -7.40 -23.23
N LYS A 35 9.46 -7.37 -23.60
CA LYS A 35 8.40 -6.72 -22.80
C LYS A 35 8.28 -7.24 -21.37
N LEU A 36 8.65 -8.51 -21.13
CA LEU A 36 8.59 -9.11 -19.80
C LEU A 36 9.80 -8.74 -18.92
N LYS A 37 10.82 -8.11 -19.49
CA LYS A 37 12.02 -7.66 -18.80
C LYS A 37 11.90 -6.21 -18.30
N THR A 38 10.93 -5.45 -18.83
CA THR A 38 10.69 -4.06 -18.44
C THR A 38 9.46 -3.98 -17.56
N PRO A 39 9.58 -3.48 -16.32
CA PRO A 39 8.44 -3.33 -15.43
C PRO A 39 7.36 -2.41 -15.98
N ARG A 40 6.10 -2.71 -15.69
CA ARG A 40 4.96 -1.81 -15.90
C ARG A 40 4.74 -0.92 -14.68
N GLY A 41 4.07 0.18 -14.85
CA GLY A 41 3.76 1.16 -13.80
C GLY A 41 4.81 2.28 -13.74
N GLY A 42 4.49 3.36 -13.05
CA GLY A 42 5.40 4.47 -12.78
C GLY A 42 5.97 5.15 -14.02
N SER A 43 5.11 5.51 -14.99
CA SER A 43 5.55 6.20 -16.21
C SER A 43 6.02 7.65 -15.98
N SER A 44 5.64 8.27 -14.87
CA SER A 44 6.09 9.60 -14.48
C SER A 44 7.39 9.53 -13.68
N ILE A 45 8.21 10.55 -13.82
CA ILE A 45 9.42 10.73 -13.02
C ILE A 45 9.09 11.74 -11.92
N GLY A 46 9.38 11.39 -10.68
CA GLY A 46 9.27 12.31 -9.55
C GLY A 46 10.55 13.12 -9.33
N PRO A 47 10.44 14.26 -8.66
CA PRO A 47 11.62 15.04 -8.32
C PRO A 47 12.61 14.23 -7.48
N SER A 48 13.89 14.54 -7.64
CA SER A 48 14.94 13.97 -6.80
C SER A 48 14.67 14.30 -5.33
N VAL A 49 14.82 13.31 -4.46
CA VAL A 49 14.65 13.46 -3.02
C VAL A 49 15.91 13.00 -2.28
N SER A 50 16.18 13.63 -1.14
CA SER A 50 17.28 13.23 -0.27
C SER A 50 16.77 12.27 0.79
N LEU A 51 17.40 11.10 0.93
CA LEU A 51 17.07 10.15 1.99
C LEU A 51 17.46 10.74 3.37
N ASP A 52 16.58 10.54 4.34
CA ASP A 52 16.89 10.77 5.74
C ASP A 52 17.27 9.45 6.42
N LEU A 53 18.54 9.15 6.45
CA LEU A 53 19.07 7.91 7.03
C LEU A 53 19.23 7.98 8.56
N THR A 54 18.92 9.12 9.18
CA THR A 54 18.99 9.25 10.65
C THR A 54 17.88 8.43 11.30
N PRO A 55 18.13 7.78 12.46
CA PRO A 55 17.08 7.10 13.18
C PRO A 55 15.91 8.04 13.51
N SER A 56 14.69 7.58 13.34
CA SER A 56 13.52 8.35 13.72
C SER A 56 13.33 8.34 15.25
N GLN A 57 12.79 9.41 15.82
CA GLN A 57 12.48 9.45 17.25
C GLN A 57 11.60 8.29 17.72
N ASN A 58 10.65 7.85 16.87
CA ASN A 58 9.79 6.72 17.20
C ASN A 58 10.57 5.40 17.18
N TRP A 59 11.53 5.23 16.28
CA TRP A 59 12.42 4.08 16.30
C TRP A 59 13.31 4.09 17.54
N GLU A 60 13.87 5.24 17.95
CA GLU A 60 14.67 5.36 19.16
C GLU A 60 13.85 4.99 20.41
N LYS A 61 12.62 5.48 20.54
CA LYS A 61 11.67 5.08 21.59
C LYS A 61 11.40 3.58 21.61
N LEU A 62 11.32 2.95 20.44
CA LEU A 62 11.15 1.50 20.28
C LEU A 62 12.36 0.73 20.86
N GLN A 63 13.56 1.32 20.86
CA GLN A 63 14.79 0.68 21.38
C GLN A 63 14.98 0.84 22.88
N GLU A 64 14.12 1.58 23.60
CA GLU A 64 14.23 1.77 25.05
C GLU A 64 14.18 0.42 25.78
N LYS A 65 15.02 0.30 26.80
CA LYS A 65 15.09 -0.92 27.64
C LYS A 65 14.00 -0.93 28.70
N GLY A 66 13.60 -2.12 29.13
CA GLY A 66 12.67 -2.29 30.26
C GLY A 66 11.19 -2.06 29.93
N ILE A 67 10.84 -1.75 28.70
CA ILE A 67 9.43 -1.65 28.26
C ILE A 67 8.82 -3.04 28.04
N SER A 68 7.53 -3.17 28.34
CA SER A 68 6.79 -4.43 28.11
C SER A 68 6.69 -4.76 26.62
N LYS A 69 6.46 -6.05 26.30
CA LYS A 69 6.21 -6.45 24.90
C LYS A 69 5.06 -5.68 24.29
N PHE A 70 3.96 -5.52 25.01
CA PHE A 70 2.80 -4.75 24.56
C PHE A 70 3.17 -3.31 24.15
N GLU A 71 3.95 -2.62 25.01
CA GLU A 71 4.40 -1.26 24.68
C GLU A 71 5.40 -1.24 23.53
N LYS A 72 6.24 -2.26 23.40
CA LYS A 72 7.13 -2.42 22.27
C LYS A 72 6.36 -2.58 20.95
N ASP A 73 5.32 -3.42 20.95
CA ASP A 73 4.42 -3.60 19.81
C ASP A 73 3.79 -2.25 19.39
N ARG A 74 3.27 -1.49 20.35
CA ARG A 74 2.69 -0.17 20.12
C ARG A 74 3.70 0.79 19.47
N ARG A 75 4.90 0.85 20.03
CA ARG A 75 5.96 1.72 19.52
C ARG A 75 6.43 1.31 18.14
N ALA A 76 6.43 0.02 17.83
CA ALA A 76 6.72 -0.47 16.47
C ALA A 76 5.64 -0.01 15.47
N ILE A 77 4.37 -0.01 15.85
CA ILE A 77 3.28 0.54 15.02
C ILE A 77 3.46 2.05 14.82
N LEU A 78 3.73 2.79 15.88
CA LEU A 78 3.96 4.25 15.83
C LEU A 78 5.24 4.63 15.07
N ALA A 79 6.22 3.72 14.96
CA ALA A 79 7.43 3.94 14.17
C ALA A 79 7.18 3.93 12.65
N MET A 80 5.98 3.55 12.20
CA MET A 80 5.56 3.69 10.81
C MET A 80 5.08 5.11 10.45
N LEU A 81 4.94 6.02 11.43
CA LEU A 81 4.65 7.44 11.18
C LEU A 81 5.85 8.13 10.54
N GLY A 82 5.60 9.00 9.60
CA GLY A 82 6.67 9.78 8.95
C GLY A 82 6.37 10.20 7.53
N GLU A 83 7.38 10.75 6.88
CA GLU A 83 7.35 11.31 5.54
C GLU A 83 8.29 10.49 4.64
N TYR A 84 7.77 9.90 3.57
CA TYR A 84 8.45 8.83 2.84
C TYR A 84 8.45 9.01 1.33
N ARG A 85 9.53 8.56 0.70
CA ARG A 85 9.50 8.01 -0.64
C ARG A 85 9.19 6.53 -0.52
N VAL A 86 8.17 6.08 -1.23
CA VAL A 86 7.74 4.68 -1.23
C VAL A 86 8.00 4.08 -2.61
N TYR A 87 8.61 2.90 -2.63
CA TYR A 87 8.77 2.10 -3.83
C TYR A 87 7.95 0.84 -3.71
N PHE A 88 7.22 0.52 -4.77
CA PHE A 88 6.34 -0.65 -4.86
C PHE A 88 6.87 -1.58 -5.94
N ASP A 89 7.31 -2.77 -5.55
CA ASP A 89 7.82 -3.80 -6.45
C ASP A 89 6.96 -5.05 -6.30
N PHE A 90 6.39 -5.56 -7.41
CA PHE A 90 5.59 -6.77 -7.42
C PHE A 90 5.98 -7.65 -8.59
N MET A 91 6.16 -8.95 -8.32
CA MET A 91 6.60 -9.91 -9.32
C MET A 91 6.01 -11.28 -9.06
N GLU A 92 5.48 -11.90 -10.10
CA GLU A 92 5.13 -13.33 -10.05
C GLU A 92 6.40 -14.18 -10.06
N THR A 93 6.47 -15.13 -9.16
CA THR A 93 7.66 -15.99 -8.98
C THR A 93 7.45 -17.41 -9.42
N MET A 94 6.20 -17.88 -9.48
CA MET A 94 5.82 -19.24 -9.86
C MET A 94 4.44 -19.21 -10.52
N GLY A 95 4.26 -19.99 -11.59
CA GLY A 95 2.98 -20.36 -12.15
C GLY A 95 2.64 -21.80 -11.78
N PHE A 96 1.36 -22.12 -11.65
CA PHE A 96 0.89 -23.44 -11.24
C PHE A 96 -0.02 -24.11 -12.28
N THR A 97 -0.36 -23.40 -13.37
CA THR A 97 -1.14 -23.94 -14.49
C THR A 97 -0.25 -24.29 -15.65
N GLU A 98 -0.64 -25.27 -16.45
CA GLU A 98 0.09 -25.69 -17.65
C GLU A 98 0.21 -24.50 -18.64
N GLY A 99 1.41 -24.29 -19.17
CA GLY A 99 1.68 -23.20 -20.08
C GLY A 99 1.62 -21.78 -19.48
N TYR A 100 1.62 -21.65 -18.15
CA TYR A 100 1.55 -20.34 -17.50
C TYR A 100 2.65 -19.41 -17.96
N SER A 101 2.26 -18.20 -18.34
CA SER A 101 3.17 -17.09 -18.64
C SER A 101 3.02 -16.00 -17.56
N PRO A 102 4.11 -15.63 -16.86
CA PRO A 102 4.02 -14.61 -15.80
C PRO A 102 3.68 -13.24 -16.39
N SER A 103 2.97 -12.44 -15.57
CA SER A 103 2.73 -11.04 -15.90
C SER A 103 4.03 -10.24 -15.88
N ILE A 104 4.03 -9.13 -16.64
CA ILE A 104 5.09 -8.13 -16.54
C ILE A 104 5.20 -7.65 -15.08
N PRO A 105 6.40 -7.63 -14.48
CA PRO A 105 6.60 -7.10 -13.15
C PRO A 105 6.06 -5.67 -13.01
N TYR A 106 5.60 -5.33 -11.82
CA TYR A 106 5.11 -3.99 -11.55
C TYR A 106 6.09 -3.24 -10.66
N GLN A 107 6.51 -2.07 -11.10
CA GLN A 107 7.28 -1.11 -10.31
C GLN A 107 6.60 0.25 -10.33
N SER A 108 6.53 0.90 -9.19
CA SER A 108 5.98 2.23 -9.07
C SER A 108 6.60 2.93 -7.85
N TRP A 109 6.34 4.22 -7.75
CA TRP A 109 6.80 5.03 -6.63
C TRP A 109 5.68 5.97 -6.17
N ALA A 110 5.84 6.48 -4.95
CA ALA A 110 5.01 7.56 -4.42
C ALA A 110 5.79 8.37 -3.40
N THR A 111 5.39 9.60 -3.16
CA THR A 111 5.71 10.39 -1.98
C THR A 111 4.48 10.41 -1.09
N GLU A 112 4.63 9.92 0.14
CA GLU A 112 3.53 9.64 1.05
C GLU A 112 3.91 9.99 2.48
N PHE A 113 3.06 10.73 3.18
CA PHE A 113 3.23 10.83 4.63
C PHE A 113 2.18 10.00 5.36
N VAL A 114 2.61 9.43 6.46
CA VAL A 114 1.78 8.62 7.36
C VAL A 114 1.53 9.41 8.63
N THR A 115 0.28 9.71 8.90
CA THR A 115 -0.14 10.50 10.06
C THR A 115 -0.98 9.69 11.03
N LEU A 116 -0.89 10.06 12.31
CA LEU A 116 -1.68 9.46 13.38
C LEU A 116 -3.11 9.99 13.33
N VAL A 117 -4.08 9.08 13.29
CA VAL A 117 -5.50 9.40 13.39
C VAL A 117 -6.00 9.20 14.81
N GLU A 118 -5.62 8.10 15.42
CA GLU A 118 -6.03 7.75 16.77
C GLU A 118 -4.97 6.90 17.45
N ASP A 119 -4.71 7.20 18.73
CA ASP A 119 -3.84 6.42 19.61
C ASP A 119 -4.55 6.18 20.96
N LYS A 120 -5.09 4.99 21.11
CA LYS A 120 -5.63 4.45 22.35
C LYS A 120 -4.75 3.31 22.85
N ARG A 121 -4.93 2.90 24.08
CA ARG A 121 -4.12 1.85 24.68
C ARG A 121 -4.01 0.59 23.80
N ASP A 122 -5.13 0.09 23.31
CA ASP A 122 -5.27 -1.17 22.57
C ASP A 122 -5.65 -0.96 21.09
N PHE A 123 -5.63 0.30 20.63
CA PHE A 123 -6.02 0.67 19.27
C PHE A 123 -5.18 1.83 18.74
N ILE A 124 -4.65 1.68 17.51
CA ILE A 124 -3.89 2.72 16.80
C ILE A 124 -4.40 2.77 15.37
N SER A 125 -4.68 3.96 14.86
CA SER A 125 -5.09 4.19 13.47
C SER A 125 -4.12 5.12 12.76
N LEU A 126 -3.61 4.70 11.60
CA LEU A 126 -2.64 5.43 10.78
C LEU A 126 -3.25 5.71 9.40
N GLN A 127 -3.26 6.97 8.99
CA GLN A 127 -3.70 7.42 7.67
C GLN A 127 -2.51 7.72 6.77
N HIS A 128 -2.54 7.21 5.57
CA HIS A 128 -1.59 7.46 4.51
C HIS A 128 -2.13 8.53 3.56
N ILE A 129 -1.29 9.51 3.18
CA ILE A 129 -1.67 10.60 2.28
C ILE A 129 -0.57 10.79 1.26
N LEU A 130 -0.93 10.67 -0.01
CA LEU A 130 -0.03 10.93 -1.13
C LEU A 130 0.07 12.44 -1.39
N VAL A 131 1.28 12.90 -1.63
CA VAL A 131 1.57 14.24 -2.16
C VAL A 131 2.63 14.07 -3.24
N ILE A 132 2.19 13.98 -4.49
CA ILE A 132 3.05 13.59 -5.60
C ILE A 132 3.24 14.79 -6.53
N PHE A 133 4.49 15.14 -6.78
CA PHE A 133 4.89 16.01 -7.88
C PHE A 133 5.48 15.13 -8.99
N SER A 134 5.20 15.45 -10.22
CA SER A 134 5.84 14.86 -11.39
C SER A 134 6.77 15.88 -12.03
N GLU A 135 7.92 15.43 -12.52
CA GLU A 135 8.79 16.25 -13.35
C GLU A 135 8.22 16.32 -14.77
N MET A 136 8.06 17.53 -15.26
CA MET A 136 7.52 17.81 -16.61
C MET A 136 8.66 17.79 -17.63
N GLU A 137 8.33 17.74 -18.92
CA GLU A 137 9.33 17.69 -20.01
C GLU A 137 10.27 18.92 -20.04
N ASP A 138 9.81 20.06 -19.54
CA ASP A 138 10.59 21.30 -19.43
C ASP A 138 11.44 21.38 -18.14
N GLY A 139 11.43 20.32 -17.32
CA GLY A 139 12.11 20.25 -16.02
C GLY A 139 11.40 20.95 -14.88
N SER A 140 10.23 21.54 -15.11
CA SER A 140 9.38 22.09 -14.03
C SER A 140 8.66 20.98 -13.27
N LEU A 141 8.15 21.29 -12.07
CA LEU A 141 7.30 20.37 -11.33
C LEU A 141 5.82 20.64 -11.63
N SER A 142 5.04 19.57 -11.71
CA SER A 142 3.57 19.67 -11.79
C SER A 142 2.99 20.30 -10.52
N GLU A 143 1.73 20.72 -10.59
CA GLU A 143 0.93 20.92 -9.38
C GLU A 143 0.88 19.63 -8.56
N PRO A 144 0.83 19.72 -7.21
CA PRO A 144 0.82 18.55 -6.35
C PRO A 144 -0.49 17.75 -6.52
N MET A 145 -0.37 16.47 -6.86
CA MET A 145 -1.48 15.53 -6.75
C MET A 145 -1.60 15.06 -5.31
N VAL A 146 -2.69 15.43 -4.65
CA VAL A 146 -2.97 15.02 -3.27
C VAL A 146 -4.07 13.98 -3.25
N VAL A 147 -3.81 12.84 -2.59
CA VAL A 147 -4.80 11.77 -2.43
C VAL A 147 -4.78 11.24 -1.00
N LYS A 148 -5.94 11.29 -0.32
CA LYS A 148 -6.13 10.44 0.86
C LYS A 148 -6.01 8.99 0.39
N HIS A 149 -4.94 8.34 0.80
CA HIS A 149 -4.65 6.97 0.38
C HIS A 149 -5.28 5.96 1.35
N TRP A 150 -4.69 4.81 1.50
CA TRP A 150 -5.20 3.78 2.38
C TRP A 150 -5.01 4.11 3.87
N ARG A 151 -5.78 3.44 4.72
CA ARG A 151 -5.68 3.53 6.17
C ARG A 151 -5.40 2.15 6.76
N GLN A 152 -4.66 2.11 7.86
CA GLN A 152 -4.45 0.90 8.64
C GLN A 152 -4.81 1.13 10.10
N ASP A 153 -5.67 0.26 10.61
CA ASP A 153 -6.04 0.22 12.02
C ASP A 153 -5.43 -1.02 12.66
N TRP A 154 -4.86 -0.81 13.82
CA TRP A 154 -4.23 -1.83 14.64
C TRP A 154 -4.99 -2.00 15.93
N LYS A 155 -5.39 -3.25 16.25
CA LYS A 155 -6.12 -3.55 17.50
C LYS A 155 -5.52 -4.76 18.20
N TYR A 156 -5.22 -4.58 19.50
CA TYR A 156 -4.67 -5.63 20.33
C TYR A 156 -5.73 -6.67 20.69
N GLU A 157 -5.38 -7.95 20.60
CA GLU A 157 -6.23 -9.11 20.90
C GLU A 157 -7.66 -9.01 20.35
N ASN A 158 -7.77 -8.55 19.10
CA ASN A 158 -9.05 -8.38 18.43
C ASN A 158 -9.72 -9.73 18.15
N LYS A 159 -10.88 -9.95 18.77
CA LYS A 159 -11.65 -11.21 18.63
C LYS A 159 -12.61 -11.25 17.44
N SER A 160 -12.68 -10.19 16.65
CA SER A 160 -13.62 -10.12 15.55
C SER A 160 -12.97 -9.48 14.33
N LEU A 161 -12.88 -10.22 13.23
CA LEU A 161 -12.39 -9.73 11.94
C LEU A 161 -13.48 -9.84 10.89
N ASN A 162 -13.49 -8.90 9.93
CA ASN A 162 -14.31 -8.98 8.73
C ASN A 162 -13.42 -9.56 7.62
N GLU A 163 -13.55 -10.86 7.37
CA GLU A 163 -12.76 -11.57 6.37
C GLU A 163 -13.35 -11.38 4.98
N TYR A 164 -12.50 -10.99 4.02
CA TYR A 164 -12.88 -10.95 2.61
C TYR A 164 -13.11 -12.38 2.08
N LYS A 165 -14.14 -12.57 1.26
CA LYS A 165 -14.53 -13.88 0.70
C LYS A 165 -14.66 -13.90 -0.83
N GLY A 166 -14.04 -12.92 -1.50
CA GLY A 166 -14.23 -12.73 -2.95
C GLY A 166 -15.44 -11.85 -3.25
N PHE A 167 -15.56 -11.42 -4.49
CA PHE A 167 -16.72 -10.73 -5.06
C PHE A 167 -17.25 -9.55 -4.23
N ASN A 168 -16.34 -8.73 -3.65
CA ASN A 168 -16.65 -7.60 -2.76
C ASN A 168 -17.51 -7.98 -1.53
N LYS A 169 -17.31 -9.17 -1.01
CA LYS A 169 -18.04 -9.70 0.14
C LYS A 169 -17.12 -9.92 1.33
N TRP A 170 -17.56 -9.46 2.50
CA TRP A 170 -16.88 -9.65 3.79
C TRP A 170 -17.81 -10.37 4.76
N VAL A 171 -17.24 -11.31 5.50
CA VAL A 171 -17.97 -12.08 6.52
C VAL A 171 -17.29 -11.88 7.87
N LYS A 172 -18.07 -11.54 8.88
CA LYS A 172 -17.56 -11.40 10.25
C LYS A 172 -17.22 -12.77 10.81
N LYS A 173 -15.98 -12.93 11.23
CA LYS A 173 -15.48 -14.10 11.93
C LYS A 173 -15.05 -13.76 13.35
N ARG A 174 -15.45 -14.60 14.29
CA ARG A 174 -15.06 -14.48 15.70
C ARG A 174 -13.97 -15.48 16.03
N TYR A 175 -13.03 -15.03 16.85
CA TYR A 175 -11.90 -15.81 17.34
C TYR A 175 -11.96 -15.96 18.84
N GLY A 176 -11.56 -17.12 19.36
CA GLY A 176 -11.41 -17.34 20.80
C GLY A 176 -10.25 -16.52 21.36
N SER A 177 -10.34 -16.17 22.64
CA SER A 177 -9.30 -15.39 23.33
C SER A 177 -7.91 -16.02 23.24
N PHE A 178 -7.82 -17.35 23.23
CA PHE A 178 -6.56 -18.06 23.10
C PHE A 178 -5.90 -17.84 21.73
N ALA A 179 -6.68 -17.83 20.64
CA ALA A 179 -6.19 -17.67 19.27
C ALA A 179 -5.58 -16.28 19.01
N VAL A 180 -6.05 -15.24 19.71
CA VAL A 180 -5.60 -13.86 19.49
C VAL A 180 -4.69 -13.33 20.61
N ARG A 181 -4.36 -14.15 21.59
CA ARG A 181 -3.55 -13.74 22.75
C ARG A 181 -2.20 -13.18 22.30
N GLY A 182 -1.86 -11.98 22.76
CA GLY A 182 -0.60 -11.28 22.47
C GLY A 182 -0.47 -10.83 21.01
N SER A 183 -1.54 -10.93 20.21
CA SER A 183 -1.53 -10.51 18.82
C SER A 183 -2.08 -9.09 18.61
N TRP A 184 -1.67 -8.49 17.51
CA TRP A 184 -2.29 -7.29 16.96
C TRP A 184 -2.96 -7.64 15.64
N SER A 185 -4.23 -7.29 15.46
CA SER A 185 -4.85 -7.32 14.14
C SER A 185 -4.50 -6.06 13.36
N GLN A 186 -4.24 -6.22 12.06
CA GLN A 186 -4.19 -5.12 11.10
C GLN A 186 -5.47 -5.16 10.25
N SER A 187 -6.23 -4.07 10.27
CA SER A 187 -7.33 -3.82 9.35
C SER A 187 -6.88 -2.81 8.31
N VAL A 188 -6.91 -3.20 7.04
CA VAL A 188 -6.59 -2.33 5.92
C VAL A 188 -7.87 -1.85 5.27
N TYR A 189 -7.96 -0.54 5.05
CA TYR A 189 -9.09 0.12 4.43
C TYR A 189 -8.67 0.77 3.13
N GLN A 190 -9.60 0.86 2.19
CA GLN A 190 -9.40 1.51 0.91
C GLN A 190 -9.39 3.05 1.05
N VAL A 191 -9.21 3.73 -0.07
CA VAL A 191 -9.15 5.21 -0.10
C VAL A 191 -10.43 5.88 0.38
N ASP A 192 -11.57 5.20 0.33
CA ASP A 192 -12.90 5.64 0.79
C ASP A 192 -13.27 5.09 2.18
N ASP A 193 -12.29 4.57 2.91
CA ASP A 193 -12.43 3.89 4.20
C ASP A 193 -13.32 2.63 4.17
N SER A 194 -13.74 2.13 3.01
CA SER A 194 -14.37 0.81 2.90
C SER A 194 -13.37 -0.30 3.29
N PRO A 195 -13.84 -1.43 3.83
CA PRO A 195 -12.95 -2.51 4.24
C PRO A 195 -12.22 -3.09 3.03
N ARG A 196 -10.94 -3.41 3.20
CA ARG A 196 -10.17 -4.14 2.20
C ARG A 196 -9.89 -5.56 2.65
N TYR A 197 -9.08 -5.73 3.70
CA TYR A 197 -8.80 -7.01 4.33
C TYR A 197 -8.35 -6.82 5.77
N GLN A 198 -8.44 -7.86 6.56
CA GLN A 198 -8.00 -7.90 7.95
C GLN A 198 -7.25 -9.19 8.23
N SER A 199 -6.21 -9.11 9.05
CA SER A 199 -5.52 -10.27 9.59
C SER A 199 -5.03 -9.97 11.00
N TYR A 200 -4.80 -10.99 11.80
CA TYR A 200 -4.06 -10.85 13.05
C TYR A 200 -2.67 -11.44 12.91
N GLY A 201 -1.76 -10.99 13.73
CA GLY A 201 -0.38 -11.44 13.72
C GLY A 201 0.34 -11.02 15.00
N ILE A 202 1.59 -11.43 15.11
CA ILE A 202 2.41 -11.20 16.30
C ILE A 202 3.62 -10.36 15.92
N TRP A 203 3.92 -9.37 16.75
CA TRP A 203 5.18 -8.67 16.73
C TRP A 203 6.28 -9.53 17.37
N ASP A 204 7.38 -9.66 16.66
CA ASP A 204 8.64 -10.21 17.16
C ASP A 204 9.67 -9.10 17.28
N HIS A 205 10.44 -9.11 18.37
CA HIS A 205 11.43 -8.09 18.68
C HIS A 205 12.76 -8.74 19.06
N GLN A 206 13.74 -8.58 18.18
CA GLN A 206 15.09 -9.10 18.34
C GLN A 206 16.10 -7.96 18.30
N LYS A 207 16.77 -7.63 19.42
CA LYS A 207 17.71 -6.49 19.46
C LYS A 207 17.12 -5.23 18.79
N ASN A 208 17.66 -4.84 17.62
CA ASN A 208 17.25 -3.69 16.84
C ASN A 208 16.26 -4.03 15.70
N LEU A 209 15.80 -5.28 15.61
CA LEU A 209 14.83 -5.75 14.62
C LEU A 209 13.46 -5.88 15.28
N SER A 210 12.46 -5.25 14.72
CA SER A 210 11.05 -5.42 15.09
C SER A 210 10.24 -5.70 13.84
N SER A 211 9.53 -6.84 13.85
CA SER A 211 8.70 -7.24 12.71
C SER A 211 7.37 -7.82 13.15
N TRP A 212 6.33 -7.54 12.38
CA TRP A 212 5.00 -8.12 12.54
C TRP A 212 4.70 -9.04 11.36
N ARG A 213 4.32 -10.28 11.68
CA ARG A 213 3.89 -11.26 10.68
C ARG A 213 2.39 -11.52 10.84
N GLY A 214 1.65 -11.14 9.81
CA GLY A 214 0.22 -11.40 9.71
C GLY A 214 -0.07 -12.82 9.21
N ASN A 215 -1.16 -13.40 9.69
CA ASN A 215 -1.69 -14.64 9.15
C ASN A 215 -2.16 -14.45 7.70
N GLU A 216 -2.23 -15.54 6.98
CA GLU A 216 -2.78 -15.54 5.62
C GLU A 216 -4.23 -15.05 5.64
N THR A 217 -4.57 -14.18 4.70
CA THR A 217 -5.89 -13.61 4.54
C THR A 217 -6.22 -13.39 3.08
N TRP A 218 -7.51 -13.46 2.75
CA TRP A 218 -8.02 -13.13 1.44
C TRP A 218 -8.13 -11.62 1.29
N ARG A 219 -7.89 -11.12 0.09
CA ARG A 219 -7.97 -9.69 -0.22
C ARG A 219 -8.41 -9.45 -1.66
N PRO A 220 -9.16 -8.36 -1.94
CA PRO A 220 -9.55 -8.01 -3.30
C PRO A 220 -8.33 -7.72 -4.17
N LEU A 221 -8.49 -7.80 -5.49
CA LEU A 221 -7.46 -7.45 -6.44
C LEU A 221 -6.91 -6.05 -6.12
N PRO A 222 -5.58 -5.88 -6.21
CA PRO A 222 -4.98 -4.58 -5.99
C PRO A 222 -5.28 -3.65 -7.17
N ARG A 223 -5.25 -2.33 -6.91
CA ARG A 223 -5.51 -1.31 -7.92
C ARG A 223 -4.63 -1.45 -9.17
N ARG A 224 -3.42 -1.94 -9.03
CA ARG A 224 -2.50 -2.19 -10.16
C ARG A 224 -2.96 -3.30 -11.10
N GLU A 225 -3.99 -4.08 -10.74
CA GLU A 225 -4.43 -5.25 -11.49
C GLU A 225 -5.93 -5.30 -11.77
N PHE A 226 -6.78 -4.78 -10.89
CA PHE A 226 -8.24 -4.95 -11.01
C PHE A 226 -8.84 -4.43 -12.32
N SER A 227 -8.16 -3.51 -13.03
CA SER A 227 -8.58 -2.94 -14.31
C SER A 227 -7.91 -3.58 -15.53
N ILE A 228 -6.94 -4.48 -15.32
CA ILE A 228 -6.13 -5.08 -16.40
C ILE A 228 -6.06 -6.60 -16.35
N ARG A 229 -6.57 -7.22 -15.28
CA ARG A 229 -6.60 -8.66 -15.06
C ARG A 229 -8.02 -9.10 -14.74
N ASP A 230 -8.46 -10.12 -15.43
CA ASP A 230 -9.76 -10.80 -15.26
C ASP A 230 -9.62 -12.33 -15.12
N ASP A 231 -8.38 -12.79 -15.03
CA ASP A 231 -8.04 -14.21 -14.98
C ASP A 231 -7.91 -14.76 -13.55
N TYR A 232 -8.14 -13.93 -12.51
CA TYR A 232 -8.24 -14.37 -11.13
C TYR A 232 -9.12 -13.42 -10.30
N ASP A 233 -9.67 -13.92 -9.17
CA ASP A 233 -10.71 -13.22 -8.39
C ASP A 233 -10.20 -12.68 -7.07
N VAL A 234 -9.17 -13.30 -6.49
CA VAL A 234 -8.71 -12.97 -5.14
C VAL A 234 -7.21 -13.19 -4.98
N LEU A 235 -6.57 -12.32 -4.18
CA LEU A 235 -5.26 -12.60 -3.61
C LEU A 235 -5.42 -13.28 -2.25
N ILE A 236 -4.71 -14.38 -2.04
CA ILE A 236 -4.58 -15.02 -0.73
C ILE A 236 -3.14 -14.89 -0.28
N GLY A 237 -2.88 -14.19 0.82
CA GLY A 237 -1.49 -13.96 1.19
C GLY A 237 -1.29 -13.42 2.60
N SER A 238 -0.02 -13.34 2.98
CA SER A 238 0.44 -12.83 4.27
C SER A 238 1.27 -11.56 4.10
N ASN A 239 1.31 -10.76 5.16
CA ASN A 239 2.12 -9.56 5.25
C ASN A 239 3.22 -9.73 6.29
N LEU A 240 4.40 -9.20 6.00
CA LEU A 240 5.46 -8.95 6.96
C LEU A 240 5.74 -7.44 7.00
N LYS A 241 5.66 -6.83 8.17
CA LYS A 241 6.06 -5.44 8.42
C LYS A 241 7.35 -5.44 9.21
N THR A 242 8.38 -4.79 8.70
CA THR A 242 9.67 -4.68 9.38
C THR A 242 10.03 -3.23 9.58
N ILE A 243 10.28 -2.85 10.84
CA ILE A 243 10.67 -1.49 11.20
C ILE A 243 12.19 -1.35 11.07
N THR A 244 12.62 -0.30 10.40
CA THR A 244 14.04 0.06 10.23
C THR A 244 14.32 1.40 10.92
N PRO A 245 15.60 1.76 11.18
CA PRO A 245 15.91 3.05 11.81
C PRO A 245 15.30 4.26 11.10
N SER A 246 15.30 4.25 9.77
CA SER A 246 14.88 5.38 8.93
C SER A 246 13.59 5.13 8.14
N GLY A 247 12.79 4.11 8.51
CA GLY A 247 11.56 3.81 7.79
C GLY A 247 11.01 2.44 8.13
N TRP A 248 10.36 1.80 7.16
CA TRP A 248 9.82 0.46 7.32
C TRP A 248 9.59 -0.23 5.97
N VAL A 249 9.51 -1.54 6.01
CA VAL A 249 9.31 -2.37 4.82
C VAL A 249 8.04 -3.19 4.99
N HIS A 250 7.26 -3.29 3.91
CA HIS A 250 6.10 -4.16 3.80
C HIS A 250 6.37 -5.23 2.73
N GLU A 251 6.58 -6.45 3.19
CA GLU A 251 6.68 -7.60 2.33
C GLU A 251 5.34 -8.32 2.23
N GLN A 252 5.03 -8.82 1.04
CA GLN A 252 3.82 -9.58 0.76
C GLN A 252 4.18 -10.90 0.09
N ASN A 253 3.53 -11.97 0.51
CA ASN A 253 3.61 -13.28 -0.13
C ASN A 253 2.20 -13.72 -0.50
N ASN A 254 1.87 -13.60 -1.78
CA ASN A 254 0.52 -13.71 -2.31
C ASN A 254 0.38 -14.92 -3.25
N LYS A 255 -0.80 -15.52 -3.26
CA LYS A 255 -1.29 -16.44 -4.30
C LYS A 255 -2.41 -15.74 -5.07
N LYS A 256 -2.38 -15.78 -6.39
CA LYS A 256 -3.47 -15.36 -7.28
C LYS A 256 -4.39 -16.55 -7.47
N VAL A 257 -5.66 -16.39 -7.15
CA VAL A 257 -6.59 -17.51 -7.02
C VAL A 257 -7.87 -17.24 -7.77
N VAL A 258 -8.32 -18.21 -8.54
CA VAL A 258 -9.62 -18.26 -9.20
C VAL A 258 -10.63 -18.89 -8.25
N LEU A 259 -11.83 -18.28 -8.18
CA LEU A 259 -12.95 -18.77 -7.38
C LEU A 259 -14.06 -19.31 -8.29
N ASP A 260 -14.81 -20.25 -7.77
CA ASP A 260 -16.11 -20.60 -8.35
C ASP A 260 -17.20 -19.60 -7.91
N GLU A 261 -18.41 -19.78 -8.44
CA GLU A 261 -19.61 -18.96 -8.12
C GLU A 261 -20.00 -18.99 -6.63
N ASN A 262 -19.55 -20.00 -5.88
CA ASN A 262 -19.80 -20.17 -4.46
C ASN A 262 -18.65 -19.64 -3.59
N SER A 263 -17.71 -18.89 -4.17
CA SER A 263 -16.49 -18.39 -3.51
C SER A 263 -15.59 -19.52 -2.96
N GLN A 264 -15.60 -20.72 -3.59
CA GLN A 264 -14.63 -21.77 -3.29
C GLN A 264 -13.42 -21.64 -4.20
N ILE A 265 -12.26 -22.04 -3.71
CA ILE A 265 -11.03 -22.04 -4.51
C ILE A 265 -11.16 -23.07 -5.62
N LEU A 266 -11.16 -22.61 -6.86
CA LEU A 266 -11.15 -23.46 -8.04
C LEU A 266 -9.70 -23.77 -8.44
N GLU A 267 -8.85 -22.76 -8.50
CA GLU A 267 -7.48 -22.90 -8.98
C GLU A 267 -6.55 -21.85 -8.36
N VAL A 268 -5.28 -22.20 -8.22
CA VAL A 268 -4.19 -21.25 -7.90
C VAL A 268 -3.38 -21.01 -9.17
N LEU A 269 -3.41 -19.80 -9.71
CA LEU A 269 -2.70 -19.45 -10.94
C LEU A 269 -1.21 -19.25 -10.72
N ALA A 270 -0.87 -18.40 -9.76
CA ALA A 270 0.49 -17.96 -9.56
C ALA A 270 0.79 -17.57 -8.12
N LYS A 271 2.08 -17.55 -7.81
CA LYS A 271 2.62 -16.94 -6.61
C LYS A 271 3.27 -15.60 -6.95
N GLU A 272 2.95 -14.57 -6.17
CA GLU A 272 3.51 -13.23 -6.29
C GLU A 272 4.23 -12.84 -5.00
N ILE A 273 5.39 -12.22 -5.12
CA ILE A 273 6.03 -11.48 -4.04
C ILE A 273 5.82 -9.99 -4.28
N GLY A 274 5.60 -9.26 -3.19
CA GLY A 274 5.49 -7.81 -3.20
C GLY A 274 6.39 -7.20 -2.14
N LEU A 275 7.00 -6.06 -2.50
CA LEU A 275 7.85 -5.30 -1.60
C LEU A 275 7.46 -3.82 -1.71
N ALA A 276 7.10 -3.21 -0.59
CA ALA A 276 6.96 -1.77 -0.50
C ALA A 276 7.96 -1.25 0.55
N ARG A 277 8.88 -0.36 0.11
CA ARG A 277 9.90 0.24 0.96
C ARG A 277 9.54 1.68 1.24
N TYR A 278 9.32 1.98 2.50
CA TYR A 278 9.04 3.32 3.03
C TYR A 278 10.34 3.91 3.55
N GLU A 279 11.00 4.71 2.74
CA GLU A 279 12.28 5.35 3.05
C GLU A 279 12.03 6.82 3.37
N ARG A 280 12.43 7.27 4.57
CA ARG A 280 12.25 8.67 4.97
C ARG A 280 13.05 9.60 4.09
N ILE A 281 12.45 10.76 3.78
CA ILE A 281 13.04 11.77 2.90
C ILE A 281 13.04 13.13 3.55
N LYS A 282 13.90 14.01 3.02
CA LYS A 282 13.98 15.44 3.33
C LYS A 282 13.76 16.28 2.06
N GLY A 283 13.35 17.53 2.25
CA GLY A 283 13.26 18.50 1.15
C GLY A 283 12.03 18.37 0.25
N HIS A 284 11.08 17.51 0.59
CA HIS A 284 9.81 17.42 -0.12
C HIS A 284 8.77 18.36 0.49
N ASP A 285 7.98 19.04 -0.34
CA ASP A 285 6.90 19.90 0.13
C ASP A 285 5.63 19.08 0.42
N TRP A 286 5.25 19.03 1.68
CA TRP A 286 4.08 18.32 2.18
C TRP A 286 2.86 19.22 2.44
N SER A 287 2.99 20.54 2.20
CA SER A 287 1.98 21.54 2.58
C SER A 287 0.60 21.22 2.01
N ALA A 288 0.52 20.98 0.70
CA ALA A 288 -0.75 20.67 0.03
C ALA A 288 -1.50 19.47 0.63
N GLY A 289 -0.77 18.43 1.02
CA GLY A 289 -1.35 17.26 1.67
C GLY A 289 -1.78 17.51 3.11
N LYS A 290 -0.99 18.27 3.87
CA LYS A 290 -1.33 18.68 5.24
C LYS A 290 -2.58 19.56 5.26
N ASP A 291 -2.65 20.54 4.35
CA ASP A 291 -3.82 21.41 4.19
C ASP A 291 -5.07 20.64 3.78
N TYR A 292 -4.94 19.72 2.82
CA TYR A 292 -6.04 18.84 2.44
C TYR A 292 -6.56 18.03 3.64
N TRP A 293 -5.66 17.41 4.40
CA TRP A 293 -6.03 16.61 5.55
C TRP A 293 -6.67 17.45 6.65
N GLN A 294 -6.12 18.60 6.94
CA GLN A 294 -6.71 19.53 7.91
C GLN A 294 -8.13 19.94 7.52
N ALA A 295 -8.36 20.24 6.25
CA ALA A 295 -9.66 20.68 5.75
C ALA A 295 -10.70 19.55 5.67
N THR A 296 -10.28 18.29 5.44
CA THR A 296 -11.21 17.17 5.16
C THR A 296 -11.28 16.13 6.26
N SER A 297 -10.38 16.13 7.25
CA SER A 297 -10.32 15.11 8.31
C SER A 297 -11.64 14.97 9.07
N GLY A 298 -12.37 16.08 9.31
CA GLY A 298 -13.69 16.06 9.93
C GLY A 298 -14.75 15.28 9.13
N PHE A 299 -14.75 15.41 7.80
CA PHE A 299 -15.59 14.61 6.92
C PHE A 299 -15.19 13.13 7.01
N TRP A 300 -13.92 12.81 6.90
CA TRP A 300 -13.44 11.42 6.94
C TRP A 300 -13.63 10.74 8.30
N VAL A 301 -13.65 11.49 9.40
CA VAL A 301 -14.09 10.96 10.71
C VAL A 301 -15.53 10.40 10.61
N LYS A 302 -16.45 11.13 9.99
CA LYS A 302 -17.84 10.67 9.86
C LYS A 302 -17.99 9.48 8.93
N VAL A 303 -17.21 9.42 7.87
CA VAL A 303 -17.14 8.24 6.99
C VAL A 303 -16.66 7.01 7.79
N ARG A 304 -15.59 7.15 8.59
CA ARG A 304 -15.06 6.06 9.44
C ARG A 304 -16.02 5.63 10.52
N ASP A 305 -16.69 6.58 11.18
CA ASP A 305 -17.70 6.28 12.20
C ASP A 305 -18.81 5.41 11.61
N TYR A 306 -19.29 5.77 10.42
CA TYR A 306 -20.32 5.00 9.74
C TYR A 306 -19.86 3.59 9.37
N TRP A 307 -18.66 3.44 8.77
CA TRP A 307 -18.07 2.13 8.47
C TRP A 307 -17.88 1.27 9.72
N THR A 308 -17.42 1.87 10.82
CA THR A 308 -17.21 1.16 12.09
C THR A 308 -18.53 0.60 12.61
N ASN A 309 -19.60 1.39 12.61
CA ASN A 309 -20.92 0.96 13.05
C ASN A 309 -21.47 -0.15 12.12
N LEU A 310 -21.45 0.07 10.81
CA LEU A 310 -21.92 -0.90 9.82
C LEU A 310 -21.19 -2.24 9.95
N LEU A 311 -19.87 -2.22 10.03
CA LEU A 311 -19.06 -3.42 10.21
C LEU A 311 -19.26 -4.08 11.58
N SER A 312 -19.61 -3.32 12.63
CA SER A 312 -19.88 -3.88 13.96
C SER A 312 -21.23 -4.61 14.01
N GLU A 313 -22.22 -4.18 13.28
CA GLU A 313 -23.58 -4.73 13.26
C GLU A 313 -23.75 -5.86 12.24
N SER A 314 -23.10 -5.73 11.08
CA SER A 314 -23.27 -6.68 9.98
C SER A 314 -22.59 -8.02 10.25
N LYS A 315 -23.27 -9.14 10.01
CA LYS A 315 -22.65 -10.47 9.92
C LYS A 315 -21.96 -10.66 8.55
N THR A 316 -22.55 -10.11 7.52
CA THR A 316 -22.05 -10.12 6.15
C THR A 316 -22.25 -8.73 5.57
N LEU A 317 -21.25 -8.26 4.82
CA LEU A 317 -21.28 -7.04 4.03
C LEU A 317 -20.93 -7.41 2.60
N GLU A 318 -21.74 -6.93 1.65
CA GLU A 318 -21.47 -7.05 0.23
C GLU A 318 -21.67 -5.69 -0.43
N LEU A 319 -20.72 -5.30 -1.30
CA LEU A 319 -20.72 -3.99 -1.94
C LEU A 319 -20.73 -4.12 -3.46
N ALA A 320 -21.56 -3.34 -4.13
CA ALA A 320 -21.49 -3.16 -5.56
C ALA A 320 -20.15 -2.49 -5.95
N LYS A 321 -19.60 -2.88 -7.08
CA LYS A 321 -18.37 -2.25 -7.62
C LYS A 321 -18.65 -0.79 -8.00
N GLU A 322 -19.80 -0.56 -8.62
CA GLU A 322 -20.25 0.74 -9.11
C GLU A 322 -21.78 0.84 -8.96
N LYS A 323 -22.25 2.07 -8.90
CA LYS A 323 -23.68 2.40 -8.98
C LYS A 323 -23.83 3.62 -9.89
N ASP A 324 -24.73 3.50 -10.88
CA ASP A 324 -24.97 4.54 -11.89
C ASP A 324 -23.68 5.01 -12.60
N GLY A 325 -22.75 4.05 -12.87
CA GLY A 325 -21.46 4.31 -13.50
C GLY A 325 -20.41 5.01 -12.61
N LEU A 326 -20.68 5.14 -11.31
CA LEU A 326 -19.78 5.80 -10.36
C LEU A 326 -19.34 4.83 -9.26
N SER A 327 -18.05 4.79 -8.95
CA SER A 327 -17.53 4.05 -7.80
C SER A 327 -17.76 4.81 -6.49
N LEU A 328 -17.87 4.07 -5.38
CA LEU A 328 -18.07 4.69 -4.05
C LEU A 328 -16.95 5.68 -3.70
N PHE A 329 -15.68 5.33 -4.03
CA PHE A 329 -14.56 6.23 -3.75
C PHE A 329 -14.69 7.56 -4.50
N ALA A 330 -15.06 7.54 -5.78
CA ALA A 330 -15.24 8.77 -6.56
C ALA A 330 -16.35 9.65 -5.96
N LYS A 331 -17.45 9.03 -5.51
CA LYS A 331 -18.55 9.74 -4.86
C LYS A 331 -18.12 10.38 -3.53
N LEU A 332 -17.43 9.64 -2.67
CA LEU A 332 -17.01 10.17 -1.36
C LEU A 332 -15.91 11.23 -1.49
N PHE A 333 -15.00 11.10 -2.47
CA PHE A 333 -14.02 12.15 -2.75
C PHE A 333 -14.67 13.44 -3.23
N ALA A 334 -15.62 13.37 -4.17
CA ALA A 334 -16.39 14.56 -4.59
C ALA A 334 -17.10 15.24 -3.42
N MET A 335 -17.70 14.44 -2.51
CA MET A 335 -18.33 14.98 -1.29
C MET A 335 -17.30 15.63 -0.34
N ALA A 336 -16.11 15.05 -0.20
CA ALA A 336 -15.04 15.62 0.61
C ALA A 336 -14.53 16.95 0.03
N ASP A 337 -14.47 17.06 -1.30
CA ASP A 337 -14.07 18.30 -1.97
C ASP A 337 -15.13 19.41 -1.79
N GLU A 338 -16.41 19.10 -1.85
CA GLU A 338 -17.47 20.06 -1.52
C GLU A 338 -17.43 20.46 -0.03
N TYR A 339 -17.18 19.50 0.86
CA TYR A 339 -16.99 19.79 2.29
C TYR A 339 -15.79 20.73 2.52
N LYS A 340 -14.67 20.52 1.82
CA LYS A 340 -13.49 21.39 1.84
C LYS A 340 -13.83 22.83 1.41
N LYS A 341 -14.76 22.99 0.47
CA LYS A 341 -15.25 24.31 0.01
C LYS A 341 -16.24 24.97 0.98
N GLY A 342 -16.58 24.30 2.08
CA GLY A 342 -17.47 24.82 3.13
C GLY A 342 -18.88 24.21 3.14
N ASP A 343 -19.24 23.30 2.23
CA ASP A 343 -20.54 22.61 2.25
C ASP A 343 -20.57 21.51 3.30
N THR A 344 -20.83 21.89 4.54
CA THR A 344 -20.95 20.95 5.67
C THR A 344 -22.16 20.02 5.56
N SER A 345 -23.12 20.29 4.65
CA SER A 345 -24.30 19.43 4.44
C SER A 345 -23.92 18.05 3.88
N GLN A 346 -22.74 17.91 3.27
CA GLN A 346 -22.23 16.64 2.76
C GLN A 346 -22.14 15.56 3.84
N ILE A 347 -21.89 15.94 5.10
CA ILE A 347 -21.86 14.99 6.23
C ILE A 347 -23.19 14.22 6.35
N LYS A 348 -24.32 14.89 6.15
CA LYS A 348 -25.65 14.28 6.26
C LYS A 348 -25.93 13.23 5.17
N LYS A 349 -25.20 13.29 4.06
CA LYS A 349 -25.38 12.38 2.92
C LYS A 349 -24.48 11.14 2.99
N ILE A 350 -23.51 11.08 3.90
CA ILE A 350 -22.51 9.99 3.99
C ILE A 350 -23.21 8.63 4.09
N ASN A 351 -24.09 8.47 5.08
CA ASN A 351 -24.72 7.19 5.37
C ASN A 351 -25.51 6.67 4.15
N SER A 352 -26.42 7.49 3.61
CA SER A 352 -27.21 7.12 2.44
C SER A 352 -26.36 6.87 1.19
N SER A 353 -25.23 7.58 1.05
CA SER A 353 -24.28 7.34 -0.03
C SER A 353 -23.65 5.97 0.08
N ILE A 354 -23.15 5.59 1.26
CA ILE A 354 -22.53 4.27 1.48
C ILE A 354 -23.59 3.17 1.37
N ASP A 355 -24.76 3.32 1.99
CA ASP A 355 -25.85 2.34 1.92
C ASP A 355 -26.31 2.07 0.49
N SER A 356 -26.25 3.07 -0.38
CA SER A 356 -26.65 2.89 -1.76
C SER A 356 -25.76 1.90 -2.55
N TYR A 357 -24.56 1.56 -2.06
CA TYR A 357 -23.66 0.57 -2.66
C TYR A 357 -23.76 -0.81 -1.98
N ARG A 358 -24.56 -0.95 -0.92
CA ARG A 358 -24.77 -2.27 -0.32
C ARG A 358 -25.64 -3.12 -1.22
N VAL A 359 -25.23 -4.37 -1.39
CA VAL A 359 -26.03 -5.42 -2.03
C VAL A 359 -26.78 -6.14 -0.90
N ASN A 360 -28.12 -6.16 -1.00
CA ASN A 360 -29.01 -6.76 0.02
C ASN A 360 -29.06 -8.29 -0.12
#